data_cab1f0ea40492926657112474b389b3b
#
_entry.id   cab1f0ea40492926657112474b389b3b
#
_cell.length_a   1.000
_cell.length_b   1.000
_cell.length_c   1.000
_cell.angle_alpha   90.00
_cell.angle_beta   90.00
_cell.angle_gamma   90.00
#
_symmetry.space_group_name_H-M   'P 1'
#
loop_
_entity.id
_entity.type
_entity.pdbx_description
1 polymer ?
#
loop_
_entity_poly.entity_id
_entity_poly.type
_entity_poly.pdbx_seq_one_letter_code
_entity_poly.pdbx_strand_id
1 'polypeptide(L)'
;MPSTADLFDLSRVPEALRWLLDVERPWDVLTRLDALLADMPSTGIHGDVHPTAVLEGPVFVAEGASVGPFAYLQGPVYLAPGARVGHAAFVRGPVALGPGAHVMHASEVKRSLLLGGARAPHFNYVGDSVIGHDVNLGAGVKIANLKAGHGEVKVAGRGIGVRKFGAAVGDGTFIGCNAVLAPGTIVGRGAVVYNGAMVRGVVAANVIVKLRQTQEQVEVAPRDPQV
;
A
#
# COMPACT_ATOMS: atom_id res chain seq x y z
N MET A 1 -8.84 15.59 -12.34
CA MET A 1 -8.53 14.47 -11.45
C MET A 1 -7.34 13.77 -12.08
N PRO A 2 -6.28 13.44 -11.34
CA PRO A 2 -5.14 12.73 -11.92
C PRO A 2 -5.57 11.38 -12.51
N SER A 3 -5.11 11.09 -13.71
CA SER A 3 -5.26 9.80 -14.38
C SER A 3 -4.22 8.80 -13.85
N THR A 4 -4.34 7.54 -14.23
CA THR A 4 -3.33 6.51 -13.90
C THR A 4 -1.97 6.88 -14.46
N ALA A 5 -1.90 7.41 -15.68
CA ALA A 5 -0.65 7.86 -16.33
C ALA A 5 -0.03 9.09 -15.65
N ASP A 6 -0.84 9.96 -15.03
CA ASP A 6 -0.33 11.08 -14.24
C ASP A 6 0.35 10.62 -12.94
N LEU A 7 -0.04 9.45 -12.41
CA LEU A 7 0.46 8.94 -11.14
C LEU A 7 1.61 7.95 -11.30
N PHE A 8 1.62 7.13 -12.37
CA PHE A 8 2.53 6.01 -12.50
C PHE A 8 3.28 6.05 -13.84
N ASP A 9 4.59 5.78 -13.79
CA ASP A 9 5.42 5.62 -14.97
C ASP A 9 5.23 4.21 -15.57
N LEU A 10 4.40 4.14 -16.61
CA LEU A 10 4.06 2.88 -17.26
C LEU A 10 5.27 2.23 -17.97
N SER A 11 6.31 3.00 -18.31
CA SER A 11 7.52 2.47 -18.95
C SER A 11 8.32 1.55 -18.01
N ARG A 12 8.18 1.75 -16.69
CA ARG A 12 8.85 0.97 -15.64
C ARG A 12 8.08 -0.32 -15.26
N VAL A 13 6.86 -0.47 -15.76
CA VAL A 13 6.05 -1.66 -15.50
C VAL A 13 6.42 -2.75 -16.50
N PRO A 14 6.68 -4.00 -16.06
CA PRO A 14 6.87 -5.13 -16.96
C PRO A 14 5.77 -5.21 -18.01
N GLU A 15 6.11 -5.45 -19.26
CA GLU A 15 5.17 -5.43 -20.40
C GLU A 15 3.92 -6.29 -20.15
N ALA A 16 4.12 -7.48 -19.60
CA ALA A 16 3.05 -8.41 -19.26
C ALA A 16 2.04 -7.86 -18.23
N LEU A 17 2.40 -6.84 -17.46
CA LEU A 17 1.57 -6.23 -16.42
C LEU A 17 1.08 -4.81 -16.76
N ARG A 18 1.53 -4.23 -17.88
CA ARG A 18 1.15 -2.85 -18.28
C ARG A 18 -0.35 -2.68 -18.44
N TRP A 19 -1.02 -3.69 -18.95
CA TRP A 19 -2.47 -3.66 -19.13
C TRP A 19 -3.25 -3.42 -17.82
N LEU A 20 -2.68 -3.77 -16.67
CA LEU A 20 -3.28 -3.47 -15.36
C LEU A 20 -3.46 -1.97 -15.16
N LEU A 21 -2.48 -1.17 -15.61
CA LEU A 21 -2.41 0.27 -15.44
C LEU A 21 -2.92 1.05 -16.65
N ASP A 22 -3.28 0.36 -17.75
CA ASP A 22 -3.91 0.96 -18.93
C ASP A 22 -5.40 1.23 -18.67
N VAL A 23 -5.66 2.03 -17.67
CA VAL A 23 -6.97 2.53 -17.25
C VAL A 23 -6.85 4.02 -16.95
N GLU A 24 -7.91 4.77 -17.21
CA GLU A 24 -7.92 6.20 -16.91
C GLU A 24 -7.94 6.45 -15.39
N ARG A 25 -8.77 5.72 -14.68
CA ARG A 25 -9.01 5.92 -13.26
C ARG A 25 -8.16 4.96 -12.42
N PRO A 26 -7.33 5.45 -11.49
CA PRO A 26 -6.38 4.61 -10.76
C PRO A 26 -7.04 3.53 -9.87
N TRP A 27 -8.29 3.68 -9.45
CA TRP A 27 -9.01 2.65 -8.69
C TRP A 27 -9.49 1.48 -9.55
N ASP A 28 -9.62 1.64 -10.87
CA ASP A 28 -10.00 0.55 -11.79
C ASP A 28 -8.86 -0.49 -11.93
N VAL A 29 -7.63 -0.11 -11.59
CA VAL A 29 -6.48 -1.02 -11.49
C VAL A 29 -6.80 -2.21 -10.58
N LEU A 30 -7.50 -2.00 -9.47
CA LEU A 30 -7.82 -3.07 -8.54
C LEU A 30 -8.77 -4.11 -9.12
N THR A 31 -9.70 -3.70 -9.98
CA THR A 31 -10.58 -4.64 -10.70
C THR A 31 -9.79 -5.50 -11.69
N ARG A 32 -8.81 -4.89 -12.37
CA ARG A 32 -7.91 -5.64 -13.27
C ARG A 32 -6.97 -6.56 -12.50
N LEU A 33 -6.51 -6.13 -11.32
CA LEU A 33 -5.71 -6.97 -10.43
C LEU A 33 -6.48 -8.22 -9.98
N ASP A 34 -7.76 -8.05 -9.62
CA ASP A 34 -8.64 -9.17 -9.27
C ASP A 34 -8.72 -10.19 -10.41
N ALA A 35 -8.91 -9.71 -11.65
CA ALA A 35 -8.98 -10.57 -12.84
C ALA A 35 -7.62 -11.27 -13.14
N LEU A 36 -6.50 -10.53 -13.08
CA LEU A 36 -5.17 -11.12 -13.29
C LEU A 36 -4.90 -12.27 -12.32
N LEU A 37 -5.19 -12.04 -11.06
CA LEU A 37 -4.83 -13.00 -10.01
C LEU A 37 -5.83 -14.15 -9.88
N ALA A 38 -7.05 -14.01 -10.43
CA ALA A 38 -8.01 -15.12 -10.52
C ALA A 38 -7.54 -16.25 -11.45
N ASP A 39 -6.80 -15.89 -12.51
CA ASP A 39 -6.29 -16.84 -13.51
C ASP A 39 -4.87 -17.34 -13.19
N MET A 40 -4.31 -16.96 -12.05
CA MET A 40 -2.97 -17.40 -11.63
C MET A 40 -2.93 -18.92 -11.40
N PRO A 41 -1.83 -19.61 -11.81
CA PRO A 41 -1.60 -21.01 -11.43
C PRO A 41 -1.64 -21.15 -9.89
N SER A 42 -2.13 -22.28 -9.42
CA SER A 42 -2.42 -22.50 -7.99
C SER A 42 -1.22 -22.29 -7.06
N THR A 43 0.01 -22.56 -7.54
CA THR A 43 1.26 -22.25 -6.81
C THR A 43 2.44 -22.23 -7.77
N GLY A 44 3.45 -21.38 -7.45
CA GLY A 44 4.73 -21.34 -8.13
C GLY A 44 5.78 -20.74 -7.20
N ILE A 45 6.52 -21.61 -6.49
CA ILE A 45 7.55 -21.16 -5.53
C ILE A 45 8.91 -21.35 -6.18
N HIS A 46 9.50 -20.24 -6.65
CA HIS A 46 10.82 -20.19 -7.28
C HIS A 46 11.81 -19.35 -6.48
N GLY A 47 11.33 -18.62 -5.47
CA GLY A 47 12.14 -17.81 -4.56
C GLY A 47 12.30 -18.45 -3.19
N ASP A 48 12.85 -17.70 -2.26
CA ASP A 48 13.17 -18.16 -0.90
C ASP A 48 11.98 -17.99 0.03
N VAL A 49 11.49 -19.09 0.61
CA VAL A 49 10.41 -19.06 1.60
C VAL A 49 10.90 -19.65 2.90
N HIS A 50 10.85 -18.84 3.98
CA HIS A 50 11.26 -19.32 5.29
C HIS A 50 10.34 -20.45 5.77
N PRO A 51 10.87 -21.54 6.40
CA PRO A 51 10.05 -22.70 6.79
C PRO A 51 8.91 -22.41 7.77
N THR A 52 8.97 -21.28 8.51
CA THR A 52 7.91 -20.85 9.43
C THR A 52 6.90 -19.89 8.77
N ALA A 53 7.07 -19.56 7.52
CA ALA A 53 6.06 -18.78 6.77
C ALA A 53 4.88 -19.68 6.43
N VAL A 54 3.69 -19.10 6.43
CA VAL A 54 2.45 -19.77 6.03
C VAL A 54 1.95 -19.21 4.71
N LEU A 55 1.75 -20.10 3.74
CA LEU A 55 1.18 -19.76 2.43
C LEU A 55 -0.14 -20.52 2.28
N GLU A 56 -1.24 -19.79 2.10
CA GLU A 56 -2.58 -20.33 1.94
C GLU A 56 -3.17 -19.91 0.60
N GLY A 57 -3.69 -20.84 -0.18
CA GLY A 57 -4.25 -20.61 -1.50
C GLY A 57 -3.19 -20.31 -2.56
N PRO A 58 -3.57 -19.71 -3.71
CA PRO A 58 -2.64 -19.44 -4.81
C PRO A 58 -1.58 -18.41 -4.42
N VAL A 59 -0.31 -18.81 -4.31
CA VAL A 59 0.82 -17.91 -4.05
C VAL A 59 1.93 -18.18 -5.06
N PHE A 60 2.35 -17.14 -5.77
CA PHE A 60 3.48 -17.19 -6.68
C PHE A 60 4.65 -16.36 -6.11
N VAL A 61 5.80 -17.00 -5.95
CA VAL A 61 7.05 -16.38 -5.49
C VAL A 61 8.09 -16.51 -6.58
N ALA A 62 8.39 -15.42 -7.28
CA ALA A 62 9.36 -15.42 -8.38
C ALA A 62 10.78 -15.69 -7.86
N GLU A 63 11.68 -16.08 -8.78
CA GLU A 63 13.11 -16.20 -8.51
C GLU A 63 13.66 -14.86 -7.94
N GLY A 64 14.50 -14.93 -6.91
CA GLY A 64 15.06 -13.76 -6.20
C GLY A 64 14.07 -13.03 -5.27
N ALA A 65 12.79 -13.43 -5.22
CA ALA A 65 11.86 -12.95 -4.21
C ALA A 65 12.02 -13.74 -2.90
N SER A 66 11.62 -13.15 -1.78
CA SER A 66 11.76 -13.81 -0.46
C SER A 66 10.57 -13.58 0.47
N VAL A 67 10.26 -14.61 1.26
CA VAL A 67 9.24 -14.58 2.32
C VAL A 67 9.91 -14.95 3.64
N GLY A 68 9.91 -14.00 4.58
CA GLY A 68 10.56 -14.11 5.87
C GLY A 68 9.80 -14.94 6.90
N PRO A 69 10.40 -15.13 8.10
CA PRO A 69 9.83 -15.95 9.15
C PRO A 69 8.49 -15.40 9.66
N PHE A 70 7.56 -16.32 9.97
CA PHE A 70 6.23 -16.02 10.50
C PHE A 70 5.37 -15.10 9.62
N ALA A 71 5.75 -14.86 8.37
CA ALA A 71 4.89 -14.18 7.42
C ALA A 71 3.69 -15.09 7.08
N TYR A 72 2.51 -14.47 6.91
CA TYR A 72 1.31 -15.17 6.45
C TYR A 72 0.82 -14.55 5.14
N LEU A 73 0.80 -15.35 4.08
CA LEU A 73 0.31 -14.96 2.76
C LEU A 73 -0.97 -15.74 2.45
N GLN A 74 -2.07 -15.03 2.38
CA GLN A 74 -3.37 -15.56 1.97
C GLN A 74 -3.63 -15.17 0.52
N GLY A 75 -3.55 -16.13 -0.37
CA GLY A 75 -3.66 -15.93 -1.83
C GLY A 75 -5.04 -15.43 -2.30
N PRO A 76 -5.12 -14.99 -3.56
CA PRO A 76 -4.05 -15.00 -4.53
C PRO A 76 -2.99 -13.91 -4.29
N VAL A 77 -1.71 -14.27 -4.30
CA VAL A 77 -0.57 -13.35 -4.09
C VAL A 77 0.51 -13.59 -5.14
N TYR A 78 0.97 -12.52 -5.77
CA TYR A 78 2.09 -12.54 -6.71
C TYR A 78 3.27 -11.71 -6.19
N LEU A 79 4.43 -12.33 -6.06
CA LEU A 79 5.69 -11.69 -5.71
C LEU A 79 6.63 -11.69 -6.92
N ALA A 80 6.89 -10.53 -7.51
CA ALA A 80 7.81 -10.36 -8.62
C ALA A 80 9.28 -10.53 -8.18
N PRO A 81 10.25 -10.66 -9.10
CA PRO A 81 11.67 -10.78 -8.77
C PRO A 81 12.16 -9.69 -7.82
N GLY A 82 12.90 -10.07 -6.78
CA GLY A 82 13.40 -9.16 -5.76
C GLY A 82 12.37 -8.61 -4.77
N ALA A 83 11.09 -8.95 -4.91
CA ALA A 83 10.06 -8.60 -3.94
C ALA A 83 10.30 -9.29 -2.60
N ARG A 84 10.00 -8.61 -1.49
CA ARG A 84 10.24 -9.15 -0.14
C ARG A 84 9.01 -9.01 0.74
N VAL A 85 8.64 -10.11 1.37
CA VAL A 85 7.69 -10.13 2.49
C VAL A 85 8.47 -10.46 3.75
N GLY A 86 8.49 -9.55 4.72
CA GLY A 86 9.34 -9.65 5.91
C GLY A 86 8.68 -10.40 7.06
N HIS A 87 9.40 -10.41 8.20
CA HIS A 87 8.98 -11.06 9.44
C HIS A 87 7.58 -10.62 9.88
N ALA A 88 6.71 -11.59 10.17
CA ALA A 88 5.35 -11.39 10.68
C ALA A 88 4.46 -10.46 9.83
N ALA A 89 4.78 -10.26 8.54
CA ALA A 89 3.90 -9.53 7.63
C ALA A 89 2.67 -10.36 7.28
N PHE A 90 1.51 -9.69 7.10
CA PHE A 90 0.27 -10.31 6.67
C PHE A 90 -0.14 -9.80 5.29
N VAL A 91 -0.13 -10.67 4.28
CA VAL A 91 -0.51 -10.33 2.91
C VAL A 91 -1.81 -11.06 2.56
N ARG A 92 -2.87 -10.29 2.32
CA ARG A 92 -4.22 -10.81 2.05
C ARG A 92 -4.62 -10.49 0.62
N GLY A 93 -4.62 -11.51 -0.22
CA GLY A 93 -4.95 -11.35 -1.64
C GLY A 93 -6.36 -10.79 -1.94
N PRO A 94 -6.54 -10.40 -3.20
CA PRO A 94 -5.54 -10.36 -4.26
C PRO A 94 -4.48 -9.27 -4.05
N VAL A 95 -3.20 -9.64 -4.06
CA VAL A 95 -2.07 -8.71 -3.91
C VAL A 95 -0.97 -9.03 -4.93
N ALA A 96 -0.44 -8.00 -5.59
CA ALA A 96 0.77 -8.12 -6.38
C ALA A 96 1.85 -7.16 -5.87
N LEU A 97 3.06 -7.69 -5.65
CA LEU A 97 4.26 -6.93 -5.36
C LEU A 97 5.14 -6.91 -6.60
N GLY A 98 5.38 -5.72 -7.14
CA GLY A 98 6.28 -5.48 -8.26
C GLY A 98 7.75 -5.73 -7.93
N PRO A 99 8.65 -5.66 -8.95
CA PRO A 99 10.07 -5.94 -8.75
C PRO A 99 10.68 -5.10 -7.63
N GLY A 100 11.33 -5.76 -6.67
CA GLY A 100 11.98 -5.09 -5.54
C GLY A 100 11.02 -4.38 -4.55
N ALA A 101 9.72 -4.59 -4.63
CA ALA A 101 8.78 -4.05 -3.65
C ALA A 101 8.88 -4.79 -2.31
N HIS A 102 8.71 -4.07 -1.21
CA HIS A 102 8.88 -4.60 0.14
C HIS A 102 7.64 -4.41 1.00
N VAL A 103 7.15 -5.49 1.61
CA VAL A 103 6.18 -5.48 2.72
C VAL A 103 6.86 -6.14 3.90
N MET A 104 7.28 -5.34 4.89
CA MET A 104 8.19 -5.82 5.92
C MET A 104 7.48 -5.97 7.29
N HIS A 105 8.25 -5.88 8.37
CA HIS A 105 7.87 -6.24 9.72
C HIS A 105 6.45 -5.80 10.12
N ALA A 106 5.61 -6.79 10.46
CA ALA A 106 4.25 -6.63 10.99
C ALA A 106 3.36 -5.66 10.17
N SER A 107 3.60 -5.56 8.85
CA SER A 107 2.78 -4.77 7.94
C SER A 107 1.68 -5.65 7.35
N GLU A 108 0.46 -5.10 7.24
CA GLU A 108 -0.65 -5.75 6.55
C GLU A 108 -0.91 -5.07 5.21
N VAL A 109 -0.99 -5.88 4.15
CA VAL A 109 -1.38 -5.44 2.80
C VAL A 109 -2.55 -6.29 2.32
N LYS A 110 -3.62 -5.63 1.87
CA LYS A 110 -4.83 -6.30 1.43
C LYS A 110 -5.32 -5.72 0.10
N ARG A 111 -5.63 -6.63 -0.87
CA ARG A 111 -6.20 -6.27 -2.18
C ARG A 111 -5.53 -5.04 -2.78
N SER A 112 -4.23 -5.12 -3.01
CA SER A 112 -3.41 -3.96 -3.39
C SER A 112 -2.34 -4.32 -4.40
N LEU A 113 -1.97 -3.33 -5.23
CA LEU A 113 -0.83 -3.39 -6.13
C LEU A 113 0.26 -2.46 -5.59
N LEU A 114 1.44 -2.99 -5.33
CA LEU A 114 2.65 -2.22 -5.02
C LEU A 114 3.60 -2.33 -6.21
N LEU A 115 3.90 -1.21 -6.87
CA LEU A 115 4.80 -1.18 -8.02
C LEU A 115 6.27 -1.32 -7.61
N GLY A 116 7.16 -1.38 -8.59
CA GLY A 116 8.57 -1.65 -8.35
C GLY A 116 9.23 -0.71 -7.34
N GLY A 117 9.95 -1.26 -6.37
CA GLY A 117 10.64 -0.51 -5.33
C GLY A 117 9.74 0.12 -4.25
N ALA A 118 8.42 -0.05 -4.30
CA ALA A 118 7.51 0.45 -3.28
C ALA A 118 7.76 -0.24 -1.92
N ARG A 119 7.65 0.50 -0.82
CA ARG A 119 8.05 0.02 0.51
C ARG A 119 6.98 0.30 1.57
N ALA A 120 6.54 -0.76 2.24
CA ALA A 120 5.74 -0.73 3.47
C ALA A 120 6.54 -1.43 4.59
N PRO A 121 7.55 -0.75 5.19
CA PRO A 121 8.58 -1.43 5.96
C PRO A 121 8.20 -1.79 7.40
N HIS A 122 7.31 -1.04 8.06
CA HIS A 122 7.10 -1.19 9.50
C HIS A 122 5.66 -0.85 9.91
N PHE A 123 4.92 -1.84 10.42
CA PHE A 123 3.59 -1.66 11.03
C PHE A 123 2.61 -0.89 10.15
N ASN A 124 2.72 -1.04 8.83
CA ASN A 124 1.85 -0.37 7.89
C ASN A 124 0.54 -1.14 7.70
N TYR A 125 -0.54 -0.41 7.40
CA TYR A 125 -1.76 -0.99 6.85
C TYR A 125 -2.05 -0.40 5.47
N VAL A 126 -2.10 -1.26 4.46
CA VAL A 126 -2.38 -0.87 3.07
C VAL A 126 -3.59 -1.66 2.58
N GLY A 127 -4.74 -1.02 2.53
CA GLY A 127 -5.99 -1.65 2.12
C GLY A 127 -6.51 -1.12 0.79
N ASP A 128 -6.85 -2.01 -0.15
CA ASP A 128 -7.49 -1.72 -1.44
C ASP A 128 -6.84 -0.52 -2.16
N SER A 129 -5.53 -0.58 -2.40
CA SER A 129 -4.71 0.58 -2.83
C SER A 129 -3.77 0.27 -3.98
N VAL A 130 -3.36 1.32 -4.70
CA VAL A 130 -2.31 1.26 -5.72
C VAL A 130 -1.15 2.15 -5.29
N ILE A 131 0.00 1.54 -5.06
CA ILE A 131 1.20 2.21 -4.57
C ILE A 131 2.24 2.26 -5.69
N GLY A 132 2.64 3.45 -6.08
CA GLY A 132 3.56 3.73 -7.18
C GLY A 132 4.99 3.26 -6.94
N HIS A 133 5.80 3.39 -7.99
CA HIS A 133 7.22 3.07 -7.94
C HIS A 133 7.96 3.89 -6.89
N ASP A 134 8.85 3.25 -6.15
CA ASP A 134 9.74 3.87 -5.16
C ASP A 134 9.03 4.68 -4.06
N VAL A 135 7.72 4.47 -3.89
CA VAL A 135 6.99 5.05 -2.77
C VAL A 135 7.52 4.49 -1.47
N ASN A 136 7.74 5.37 -0.50
CA ASN A 136 8.11 4.96 0.86
C ASN A 136 6.99 5.30 1.85
N LEU A 137 6.43 4.30 2.48
CA LEU A 137 5.48 4.46 3.59
C LEU A 137 6.27 4.41 4.90
N GLY A 138 6.35 5.52 5.62
CA GLY A 138 6.98 5.57 6.95
C GLY A 138 6.32 4.61 7.94
N ALA A 139 7.00 4.36 9.07
CA ALA A 139 6.49 3.44 10.09
C ALA A 139 5.08 3.83 10.56
N GLY A 140 4.19 2.87 10.66
CA GLY A 140 2.84 3.06 11.16
C GLY A 140 1.89 3.81 10.22
N VAL A 141 2.25 4.04 8.95
CA VAL A 141 1.31 4.61 7.97
C VAL A 141 0.11 3.69 7.80
N LYS A 142 -1.09 4.29 7.79
CA LYS A 142 -2.34 3.57 7.58
C LYS A 142 -3.09 4.13 6.39
N ILE A 143 -3.38 3.28 5.41
CA ILE A 143 -4.23 3.62 4.26
C ILE A 143 -5.60 2.98 4.49
N ALA A 144 -6.51 3.77 5.05
CA ALA A 144 -7.86 3.30 5.33
C ALA A 144 -8.67 3.13 4.04
N ASN A 145 -9.32 1.99 3.89
CA ASN A 145 -10.02 1.62 2.66
C ASN A 145 -11.56 1.65 2.78
N LEU A 146 -12.09 1.82 3.99
CA LEU A 146 -13.53 1.80 4.27
C LEU A 146 -13.93 3.06 5.04
N LYS A 147 -15.04 3.69 4.64
CA LYS A 147 -15.62 4.82 5.38
C LYS A 147 -16.36 4.32 6.61
N ALA A 148 -16.37 5.12 7.69
CA ALA A 148 -17.08 4.79 8.94
C ALA A 148 -18.57 4.47 8.71
N GLY A 149 -19.25 5.16 7.79
CA GLY A 149 -20.64 4.90 7.45
C GLY A 149 -20.84 3.78 6.41
N HIS A 150 -19.81 3.00 6.05
CA HIS A 150 -19.85 1.89 5.09
C HIS A 150 -20.42 2.25 3.70
N GLY A 151 -20.60 3.54 3.41
CA GLY A 151 -21.09 4.03 2.11
C GLY A 151 -20.02 4.02 1.03
N GLU A 152 -20.44 4.35 -0.18
CA GLU A 152 -19.58 4.47 -1.36
C GLU A 152 -18.39 5.40 -1.11
N VAL A 153 -17.19 5.00 -1.55
CA VAL A 153 -16.00 5.86 -1.51
C VAL A 153 -16.14 6.99 -2.53
N LYS A 154 -15.68 8.17 -2.15
CA LYS A 154 -15.65 9.33 -3.03
C LYS A 154 -14.21 9.77 -3.29
N VAL A 155 -13.90 10.06 -4.55
CA VAL A 155 -12.64 10.69 -4.97
C VAL A 155 -12.99 12.09 -5.49
N ALA A 156 -12.33 13.13 -4.96
CA ALA A 156 -12.62 14.53 -5.28
C ALA A 156 -14.13 14.87 -5.23
N GLY A 157 -14.83 14.33 -4.22
CA GLY A 157 -16.26 14.58 -4.01
C GLY A 157 -17.21 13.72 -4.86
N ARG A 158 -16.73 12.98 -5.86
CA ARG A 158 -17.54 12.12 -6.74
C ARG A 158 -17.49 10.67 -6.29
N GLY A 159 -18.64 10.01 -6.23
CA GLY A 159 -18.73 8.56 -6.00
C GLY A 159 -18.02 7.78 -7.11
N ILE A 160 -17.37 6.67 -6.73
CA ILE A 160 -16.59 5.84 -7.66
C ILE A 160 -17.15 4.42 -7.84
N GLY A 161 -18.36 4.16 -7.37
CA GLY A 161 -19.07 2.89 -7.56
C GLY A 161 -18.61 1.76 -6.63
N VAL A 162 -17.64 1.99 -5.72
CA VAL A 162 -17.15 0.97 -4.81
C VAL A 162 -17.20 1.41 -3.35
N ARG A 163 -17.35 0.44 -2.46
CA ARG A 163 -17.39 0.68 -1.00
C ARG A 163 -16.01 0.63 -0.35
N LYS A 164 -15.01 0.05 -1.04
CA LYS A 164 -13.63 -0.09 -0.55
C LYS A 164 -12.66 0.38 -1.60
N PHE A 165 -11.94 1.43 -1.29
CA PHE A 165 -10.77 1.94 -1.99
C PHE A 165 -9.98 2.82 -1.01
N GLY A 166 -8.73 2.49 -0.79
CA GLY A 166 -7.84 3.23 0.09
C GLY A 166 -7.27 4.45 -0.60
N ALA A 167 -6.17 4.27 -1.31
CA ALA A 167 -5.51 5.35 -2.00
C ALA A 167 -4.84 4.91 -3.31
N ALA A 168 -4.62 5.85 -4.22
CA ALA A 168 -3.59 5.76 -5.24
C ALA A 168 -2.47 6.74 -4.89
N VAL A 169 -1.25 6.22 -4.72
CA VAL A 169 -0.08 6.99 -4.31
C VAL A 169 0.92 6.98 -5.46
N GLY A 170 1.15 8.14 -6.06
CA GLY A 170 2.01 8.31 -7.23
C GLY A 170 3.48 8.04 -6.95
N ASP A 171 4.24 7.76 -8.02
CA ASP A 171 5.64 7.39 -7.97
C ASP A 171 6.51 8.36 -7.16
N GLY A 172 7.51 7.83 -6.46
CA GLY A 172 8.49 8.61 -5.71
C GLY A 172 7.92 9.38 -4.51
N THR A 173 6.70 9.11 -4.10
CA THR A 173 6.06 9.76 -2.96
C THR A 173 6.65 9.27 -1.64
N PHE A 174 6.83 10.17 -0.68
CA PHE A 174 7.20 9.86 0.69
C PHE A 174 6.05 10.17 1.64
N ILE A 175 5.56 9.14 2.34
CA ILE A 175 4.52 9.29 3.37
C ILE A 175 5.17 9.13 4.73
N GLY A 176 5.14 10.19 5.54
CA GLY A 176 5.77 10.25 6.87
C GLY A 176 5.14 9.29 7.88
N CYS A 177 5.91 8.98 8.93
CA CYS A 177 5.49 8.03 9.97
C CYS A 177 4.14 8.42 10.60
N ASN A 178 3.31 7.41 10.88
CA ASN A 178 1.98 7.56 11.48
C ASN A 178 1.01 8.47 10.70
N ALA A 179 1.31 8.80 9.44
CA ALA A 179 0.33 9.46 8.60
C ALA A 179 -0.83 8.53 8.27
N VAL A 180 -2.02 9.09 8.11
CA VAL A 180 -3.24 8.37 7.75
C VAL A 180 -3.77 8.90 6.42
N LEU A 181 -3.95 8.01 5.44
CA LEU A 181 -4.64 8.34 4.21
C LEU A 181 -6.10 7.86 4.32
N ALA A 182 -7.05 8.79 4.22
CA ALA A 182 -8.48 8.48 4.26
C ALA A 182 -8.93 7.75 2.97
N PRO A 183 -10.04 6.99 3.00
CA PRO A 183 -10.55 6.31 1.82
C PRO A 183 -10.80 7.27 0.64
N GLY A 184 -10.31 6.91 -0.53
CA GLY A 184 -10.42 7.73 -1.75
C GLY A 184 -9.35 8.81 -1.89
N THR A 185 -8.24 8.72 -1.16
CA THR A 185 -7.12 9.65 -1.29
C THR A 185 -6.32 9.37 -2.55
N ILE A 186 -5.98 10.43 -3.29
CA ILE A 186 -5.04 10.38 -4.41
C ILE A 186 -3.84 11.26 -4.05
N VAL A 187 -2.64 10.72 -4.15
CA VAL A 187 -1.40 11.47 -3.90
C VAL A 187 -0.59 11.52 -5.18
N GLY A 188 -0.31 12.72 -5.67
CA GLY A 188 0.47 12.95 -6.90
C GLY A 188 1.94 12.54 -6.74
N ARG A 189 2.62 12.34 -7.87
CA ARG A 189 4.05 11.95 -7.92
C ARG A 189 4.94 12.87 -7.11
N GLY A 190 5.96 12.32 -6.47
CA GLY A 190 6.99 13.09 -5.75
C GLY A 190 6.47 13.94 -4.59
N ALA A 191 5.23 13.74 -4.17
CA ALA A 191 4.71 14.44 -3.01
C ALA A 191 5.34 13.93 -1.71
N VAL A 192 5.43 14.79 -0.71
CA VAL A 192 5.91 14.47 0.64
C VAL A 192 4.80 14.76 1.63
N VAL A 193 4.43 13.78 2.43
CA VAL A 193 3.47 13.93 3.52
C VAL A 193 4.22 13.88 4.86
N TYR A 194 4.03 14.87 5.72
CA TYR A 194 4.69 14.91 7.03
C TYR A 194 4.13 13.86 7.99
N ASN A 195 4.94 13.53 8.99
CA ASN A 195 4.59 12.59 10.06
C ASN A 195 3.29 12.99 10.75
N GLY A 196 2.45 12.01 11.07
CA GLY A 196 1.19 12.21 11.79
C GLY A 196 0.08 12.92 11.00
N ALA A 197 0.32 13.30 9.75
CA ALA A 197 -0.68 14.00 8.96
C ALA A 197 -1.87 13.09 8.61
N MET A 198 -3.09 13.62 8.70
CA MET A 198 -4.29 12.98 8.18
C MET A 198 -4.63 13.60 6.82
N VAL A 199 -4.52 12.80 5.76
CA VAL A 199 -4.68 13.26 4.37
C VAL A 199 -5.99 12.74 3.79
N ARG A 200 -6.71 13.62 3.08
CA ARG A 200 -7.96 13.30 2.38
C ARG A 200 -8.02 14.03 1.04
N GLY A 201 -8.65 13.40 0.06
CA GLY A 201 -8.89 14.00 -1.26
C GLY A 201 -7.67 13.88 -2.17
N VAL A 202 -7.40 14.91 -2.96
CA VAL A 202 -6.34 14.90 -3.97
C VAL A 202 -5.20 15.81 -3.54
N VAL A 203 -4.01 15.24 -3.42
CA VAL A 203 -2.75 15.96 -3.20
C VAL A 203 -2.06 16.12 -4.57
N ALA A 204 -1.64 17.33 -4.90
CA ALA A 204 -0.93 17.59 -6.16
C ALA A 204 0.46 16.91 -6.19
N ALA A 205 1.04 16.76 -7.40
CA ALA A 205 2.40 16.28 -7.55
C ALA A 205 3.41 17.32 -7.03
N ASN A 206 4.56 16.82 -6.54
CA ASN A 206 5.71 17.62 -6.11
C ASN A 206 5.38 18.69 -5.03
N VAL A 207 4.45 18.38 -4.13
CA VAL A 207 4.11 19.26 -3.01
C VAL A 207 4.46 18.61 -1.67
N ILE A 208 4.58 19.44 -0.63
CA ILE A 208 4.74 18.99 0.75
C ILE A 208 3.45 19.27 1.52
N VAL A 209 2.79 18.21 2.00
CA VAL A 209 1.69 18.31 2.97
C VAL A 209 2.28 18.39 4.36
N LYS A 210 2.24 19.58 4.98
CA LYS A 210 2.80 19.84 6.31
C LYS A 210 1.70 19.75 7.36
N LEU A 211 1.96 19.01 8.43
CA LEU A 211 1.20 19.09 9.67
C LEU A 211 1.90 20.10 10.59
N ARG A 212 1.17 21.14 11.01
CA ARG A 212 1.66 22.10 12.02
C ARG A 212 0.84 21.90 13.29
N GLN A 213 1.48 21.43 14.35
CA GLN A 213 0.85 21.24 15.67
C GLN A 213 1.37 22.29 16.64
N THR A 214 0.47 22.85 17.41
CA THR A 214 0.83 23.62 18.60
C THR A 214 0.96 22.65 19.77
N GLN A 215 2.04 22.77 20.54
CA GLN A 215 2.28 21.97 21.74
C GLN A 215 2.24 22.90 22.95
N GLU A 216 1.60 22.47 24.02
CA GLU A 216 1.59 23.13 25.31
C GLU A 216 2.39 22.30 26.31
N GLN A 217 3.22 22.95 27.10
CA GLN A 217 3.95 22.32 28.20
C GLN A 217 3.33 22.76 29.51
N VAL A 218 2.93 21.79 30.31
CA VAL A 218 2.36 22.02 31.64
C VAL A 218 3.18 21.22 32.66
N GLU A 219 3.31 21.78 33.88
CA GLU A 219 3.98 21.08 34.96
C GLU A 219 3.20 19.83 35.37
N VAL A 220 3.91 18.73 35.63
CA VAL A 220 3.31 17.53 36.17
C VAL A 220 3.02 17.74 37.65
N ALA A 221 1.77 17.54 38.07
CA ALA A 221 1.43 17.57 39.47
C ALA A 221 2.28 16.56 40.25
N PRO A 222 2.78 16.95 41.47
CA PRO A 222 3.53 16.04 42.33
C PRO A 222 2.74 14.74 42.55
N ARG A 223 3.40 13.60 42.43
CA ARG A 223 2.78 12.30 42.76
C ARG A 223 2.57 12.24 44.27
N ASP A 224 1.38 11.84 44.70
CA ASP A 224 1.11 11.51 46.08
C ASP A 224 2.02 10.31 46.48
N PRO A 225 2.90 10.46 47.48
CA PRO A 225 3.80 9.39 47.89
C PRO A 225 3.08 8.20 48.55
N GLN A 226 1.75 8.27 48.74
CA GLN A 226 0.94 7.22 49.35
C GLN A 226 0.13 6.34 48.35
N VAL A 227 0.36 6.48 47.01
CA VAL A 227 -0.28 5.64 45.97
C VAL A 227 0.75 4.75 45.30
#